data_79a3a2bb3e4ce529b8a410fb853bc5e9
#
_entry.id   79a3a2bb3e4ce529b8a410fb853bc5e9
#
_cell.length_a   1.000
_cell.length_b   1.000
_cell.length_c   1.000
_cell.angle_alpha   90.00
_cell.angle_beta   90.00
_cell.angle_gamma   90.00
#
_symmetry.space_group_name_H-M   'P 1'
#
loop_
_entity.id
_entity.type
_entity.pdbx_description
1 polymer ?
#
loop_
_entity_poly.entity_id
_entity_poly.type
_entity_poly.pdbx_seq_one_letter_code
_entity_poly.pdbx_strand_id
1 'polypeptide(L)'
;MERLKYLHSILPFRYEKYWIPFILSNSEDYETDLAFLPPLDIHWVWHVHMLAPLQYAQDLTKSPLRRIINHKPAELFGEAAIRKRKQTSAKWSNLFPEEPFEKDLETIIEDKNEFKSPFSYDILSAAARQKIFYYQVRDQFI
;
A
#
# COMPACT_ATOMS: atom_id res chain seq x y z
N MET A 1 -8.68 -10.27 19.91
CA MET A 1 -8.32 -11.15 18.78
C MET A 1 -9.13 -10.89 17.50
N GLU A 2 -10.39 -10.56 17.57
CA GLU A 2 -11.20 -10.22 16.38
C GLU A 2 -10.76 -8.92 15.69
N ARG A 3 -10.39 -7.87 16.43
CA ARG A 3 -9.87 -6.61 15.85
C ARG A 3 -8.67 -6.82 14.92
N LEU A 4 -7.79 -7.76 15.22
CA LEU A 4 -6.64 -8.08 14.38
C LEU A 4 -7.05 -8.80 13.09
N LYS A 5 -8.09 -9.62 13.11
CA LYS A 5 -8.62 -10.27 11.91
C LYS A 5 -9.22 -9.27 10.93
N TYR A 6 -9.88 -8.22 11.43
CA TYR A 6 -10.46 -7.17 10.60
C TYR A 6 -9.42 -6.26 9.96
N LEU A 7 -8.40 -5.85 10.69
CA LEU A 7 -7.27 -5.09 10.13
C LEU A 7 -6.65 -5.82 8.94
N HIS A 8 -6.65 -7.11 9.01
CA HIS A 8 -6.10 -7.98 8.01
C HIS A 8 -6.87 -7.98 6.67
N SER A 9 -8.19 -7.84 6.67
CA SER A 9 -8.98 -7.89 5.44
C SER A 9 -9.09 -6.53 4.72
N ILE A 10 -8.90 -5.42 5.42
CA ILE A 10 -9.13 -4.07 4.91
C ILE A 10 -7.86 -3.40 4.40
N LEU A 11 -6.70 -3.72 4.97
CA LEU A 11 -5.42 -3.15 4.52
C LEU A 11 -5.12 -3.41 3.03
N PRO A 12 -5.31 -4.63 2.49
CA PRO A 12 -5.13 -4.88 1.08
C PRO A 12 -6.10 -4.11 0.18
N PHE A 13 -7.30 -3.82 0.67
CA PHE A 13 -8.36 -3.15 -0.09
C PHE A 13 -7.92 -1.77 -0.62
N ARG A 14 -7.37 -0.92 0.24
CA ARG A 14 -6.92 0.42 -0.17
C ARG A 14 -5.75 0.35 -1.16
N TYR A 15 -4.87 -0.61 -0.97
CA TYR A 15 -3.77 -0.86 -1.89
C TYR A 15 -4.26 -1.28 -3.27
N GLU A 16 -5.13 -2.26 -3.35
CA GLU A 16 -5.58 -2.83 -4.62
C GLU A 16 -6.61 -1.94 -5.34
N LYS A 17 -7.56 -1.38 -4.60
CA LYS A 17 -8.66 -0.61 -5.18
C LYS A 17 -8.28 0.84 -5.50
N TYR A 18 -7.40 1.43 -4.72
CA TYR A 18 -7.08 2.85 -4.85
C TYR A 18 -5.64 3.10 -5.27
N TRP A 19 -4.66 2.49 -4.61
CA TRP A 19 -3.26 2.78 -4.90
C TRP A 19 -2.81 2.31 -6.28
N ILE A 20 -3.14 1.09 -6.66
CA ILE A 20 -2.79 0.56 -7.99
C ILE A 20 -3.43 1.40 -9.11
N PRO A 21 -4.73 1.72 -9.09
CA PRO A 21 -5.33 2.66 -10.05
C PRO A 21 -4.74 4.06 -10.00
N PHE A 22 -4.36 4.56 -8.82
CA PHE A 22 -3.72 5.86 -8.67
C PHE A 22 -2.38 5.92 -9.44
N ILE A 23 -1.52 4.92 -9.26
CA ILE A 23 -0.25 4.83 -9.99
C ILE A 23 -0.51 4.70 -11.49
N LEU A 24 -1.50 3.92 -11.91
CA LEU A 24 -1.87 3.79 -13.31
C LEU A 24 -2.27 5.13 -13.93
N SER A 25 -3.10 5.90 -13.25
CA SER A 25 -3.59 7.20 -13.70
C SER A 25 -2.49 8.28 -13.74
N ASN A 26 -1.42 8.10 -12.97
CA ASN A 26 -0.29 9.03 -12.87
C ASN A 26 1.03 8.40 -13.37
N SER A 27 0.94 7.45 -14.28
CA SER A 27 2.09 6.63 -14.68
C SER A 27 3.22 7.43 -15.31
N GLU A 28 2.93 8.46 -16.07
CA GLU A 28 3.94 9.34 -16.67
C GLU A 28 4.74 10.10 -15.60
N ASP A 29 4.04 10.67 -14.63
CA ASP A 29 4.67 11.37 -13.50
C ASP A 29 5.48 10.41 -12.63
N TYR A 30 5.01 9.19 -12.45
CA TYR A 30 5.70 8.18 -11.66
C TYR A 30 7.02 7.74 -12.31
N GLU A 31 7.06 7.63 -13.63
CA GLU A 31 8.24 7.23 -14.39
C GLU A 31 9.29 8.36 -14.48
N THR A 32 8.85 9.61 -14.46
CA THR A 32 9.72 10.80 -14.60
C THR A 32 10.37 11.30 -13.30
N ASP A 33 10.44 10.49 -12.25
CA ASP A 33 11.10 10.80 -10.97
C ASP A 33 10.23 11.47 -9.89
N LEU A 34 8.98 11.72 -10.16
CA LEU A 34 8.03 12.11 -9.12
C LEU A 34 7.53 10.86 -8.39
N ALA A 35 8.41 10.24 -7.60
CA ALA A 35 8.02 9.10 -6.77
C ALA A 35 6.93 9.56 -5.79
N PHE A 36 5.73 9.05 -5.98
CA PHE A 36 4.64 9.27 -5.03
C PHE A 36 4.90 8.53 -3.73
N LEU A 37 4.58 9.17 -2.62
CA LEU A 37 4.72 8.57 -1.30
C LEU A 37 3.33 8.13 -0.81
N PRO A 38 3.05 6.82 -0.72
CA PRO A 38 1.77 6.34 -0.22
C PRO A 38 1.61 6.60 1.28
N PRO A 39 0.36 6.62 1.78
CA PRO A 39 0.13 6.57 3.21
C PRO A 39 0.69 5.28 3.80
N LEU A 40 0.98 5.29 5.09
CA LEU A 40 1.74 4.23 5.76
C LEU A 40 1.07 2.85 5.65
N ASP A 41 -0.25 2.79 5.74
CA ASP A 41 -1.03 1.55 5.61
C ASP A 41 -0.86 0.92 4.22
N ILE A 42 -0.96 1.71 3.17
CA ILE A 42 -0.76 1.28 1.78
C ILE A 42 0.71 0.90 1.55
N HIS A 43 1.63 1.71 2.05
CA HIS A 43 3.07 1.45 1.90
C HIS A 43 3.47 0.10 2.50
N TRP A 44 2.93 -0.21 3.66
CA TRP A 44 3.16 -1.50 4.32
C TRP A 44 2.69 -2.69 3.47
N VAL A 45 1.47 -2.64 2.95
CA VAL A 45 0.92 -3.70 2.10
C VAL A 45 1.70 -3.85 0.80
N TRP A 46 2.06 -2.73 0.18
CA TRP A 46 2.88 -2.74 -1.03
C TRP A 46 4.25 -3.38 -0.79
N HIS A 47 4.91 -3.00 0.29
CA HIS A 47 6.17 -3.60 0.70
C HIS A 47 6.06 -5.12 0.87
N VAL A 48 5.05 -5.58 1.60
CA VAL A 48 4.80 -7.02 1.81
C VAL A 48 4.56 -7.75 0.48
N HIS A 49 3.81 -7.16 -0.44
CA HIS A 49 3.58 -7.74 -1.77
C HIS A 49 4.89 -7.89 -2.56
N MET A 50 5.76 -6.90 -2.51
CA MET A 50 7.08 -6.94 -3.17
C MET A 50 8.02 -7.98 -2.57
N LEU A 51 7.85 -8.40 -1.32
CA LEU A 51 8.63 -9.48 -0.72
C LEU A 51 8.34 -10.85 -1.32
N ALA A 52 7.28 -10.98 -2.11
CA ALA A 52 6.97 -12.15 -2.93
C ALA A 52 7.09 -11.77 -4.42
N PRO A 53 8.30 -11.62 -4.97
CA PRO A 53 8.51 -10.97 -6.25
C PRO A 53 7.85 -11.70 -7.43
N LEU A 54 7.75 -13.01 -7.37
CA LEU A 54 7.09 -13.79 -8.42
C LEU A 54 5.58 -13.52 -8.45
N GLN A 55 4.92 -13.58 -7.29
CA GLN A 55 3.50 -13.27 -7.16
C GLN A 55 3.22 -11.81 -7.48
N TYR A 56 4.07 -10.88 -7.02
CA TYR A 56 3.99 -9.46 -7.34
C TYR A 56 3.98 -9.23 -8.86
N ALA A 57 4.92 -9.82 -9.58
CA ALA A 57 5.00 -9.71 -11.03
C ALA A 57 3.76 -10.32 -11.71
N GLN A 58 3.31 -11.49 -11.28
CA GLN A 58 2.13 -12.16 -11.83
C GLN A 58 0.85 -11.35 -11.61
N ASP A 59 0.64 -10.87 -10.38
CA ASP A 59 -0.56 -10.12 -10.01
C ASP A 59 -0.65 -8.79 -10.78
N LEU A 60 0.44 -8.04 -10.87
CA LEU A 60 0.46 -6.78 -11.61
C LEU A 60 0.33 -6.96 -13.12
N THR A 61 0.92 -8.01 -13.68
CA THR A 61 0.80 -8.31 -15.10
C THR A 61 -0.62 -8.71 -15.49
N LYS A 62 -1.34 -9.38 -14.60
CA LYS A 62 -2.77 -9.74 -14.78
C LYS A 62 -3.72 -8.60 -14.47
N SER A 63 -3.30 -7.60 -13.71
CA SER A 63 -4.10 -6.43 -13.37
C SER A 63 -4.33 -5.55 -14.60
N PRO A 64 -5.24 -4.54 -14.53
CA PRO A 64 -5.42 -3.56 -15.59
C PRO A 64 -4.14 -2.82 -15.99
N LEU A 65 -3.15 -2.76 -15.12
CA LEU A 65 -1.82 -2.19 -15.40
C LEU A 65 -1.06 -2.94 -16.49
N ARG A 66 -1.19 -4.26 -16.55
CA ARG A 66 -0.46 -5.16 -17.47
C ARG A 66 1.05 -4.95 -17.47
N ARG A 67 1.61 -4.41 -16.40
CA ARG A 67 3.04 -4.15 -16.23
C ARG A 67 3.42 -4.17 -14.75
N ILE A 68 4.70 -4.41 -14.49
CA ILE A 68 5.27 -4.34 -13.15
C ILE A 68 5.53 -2.88 -12.79
N ILE A 69 5.10 -2.47 -11.61
CA ILE A 69 5.45 -1.16 -11.03
C ILE A 69 6.76 -1.32 -10.26
N ASN A 70 7.77 -0.55 -10.64
CA ASN A 70 8.99 -0.44 -9.85
C ASN A 70 8.73 0.48 -8.65
N HIS A 71 8.90 -0.07 -7.46
CA HIS A 71 8.91 0.75 -6.24
C HIS A 71 10.22 1.53 -6.20
N LYS A 72 10.13 2.84 -6.34
CA LYS A 72 11.31 3.70 -6.16
C LYS A 72 11.56 3.90 -4.67
N PRO A 73 12.77 3.62 -4.16
CA PRO A 73 13.12 3.94 -2.79
C PRO A 73 12.89 5.44 -2.53
N ALA A 74 12.16 5.75 -1.50
CA ALA A 74 11.90 7.11 -1.08
C ALA A 74 12.32 7.29 0.37
N GLU A 75 12.88 8.44 0.69
CA GLU A 75 13.05 8.81 2.09
C GLU A 75 11.69 8.94 2.75
N LEU A 76 11.50 8.23 3.86
CA LEU A 76 10.23 8.22 4.61
C LEU A 76 10.11 9.40 5.58
N PHE A 77 11.22 10.07 5.85
CA PHE A 77 11.34 11.12 6.84
C PHE A 77 12.04 12.36 6.25
N GLY A 78 11.83 13.50 6.89
CA GLY A 78 12.43 14.75 6.49
C GLY A 78 11.55 15.60 5.55
N GLU A 79 12.06 16.75 5.17
CA GLU A 79 11.30 17.73 4.38
C GLU A 79 10.91 17.24 2.99
N ALA A 80 11.79 16.47 2.35
CA ALA A 80 11.51 15.89 1.03
C ALA A 80 10.33 14.91 1.08
N ALA A 81 10.28 14.06 2.12
CA ALA A 81 9.17 13.13 2.35
C ALA A 81 7.85 13.89 2.61
N ILE A 82 7.89 14.95 3.41
CA ILE A 82 6.71 15.79 3.69
C ILE A 82 6.18 16.42 2.40
N ARG A 83 7.04 16.96 1.56
CA ARG A 83 6.64 17.55 0.26
C ARG A 83 6.02 16.50 -0.68
N LYS A 84 6.65 15.35 -0.83
CA LYS A 84 6.14 14.24 -1.67
C LYS A 84 4.79 13.73 -1.18
N ARG A 85 4.62 13.56 0.12
CA ARG A 85 3.35 13.15 0.73
C ARG A 85 2.25 14.17 0.46
N LYS A 86 2.56 15.45 0.59
CA LYS A 86 1.61 16.54 0.31
C LYS A 86 1.18 16.57 -1.16
N GLN A 87 2.12 16.40 -2.08
CA GLN A 87 1.85 16.33 -3.52
C GLN A 87 1.00 15.09 -3.87
N THR A 88 1.35 13.95 -3.31
CA THR A 88 0.60 12.70 -3.49
C THR A 88 -0.83 12.84 -2.97
N SER A 89 -0.99 13.41 -1.77
CA SER A 89 -2.30 13.65 -1.15
C SER A 89 -3.18 14.57 -2.00
N ALA A 90 -2.63 15.62 -2.58
CA ALA A 90 -3.38 16.52 -3.46
C ALA A 90 -3.89 15.82 -4.72
N LYS A 91 -3.03 15.03 -5.39
CA LYS A 91 -3.43 14.23 -6.55
C LYS A 91 -4.44 13.14 -6.19
N TRP A 92 -4.28 12.51 -5.04
CA TRP A 92 -5.20 11.51 -4.52
C TRP A 92 -6.59 12.10 -4.30
N SER A 93 -6.70 13.25 -3.64
CA SER A 93 -7.97 13.92 -3.37
C SER A 93 -8.71 14.34 -4.64
N ASN A 94 -7.98 14.65 -5.71
CA ASN A 94 -8.57 14.94 -7.01
C ASN A 94 -9.14 13.68 -7.68
N LEU A 95 -8.46 12.55 -7.54
CA LEU A 95 -8.88 11.30 -8.17
C LEU A 95 -9.93 10.56 -7.34
N PHE A 96 -9.82 10.60 -6.02
CA PHE A 96 -10.70 9.91 -5.08
C PHE A 96 -11.24 10.85 -4.00
N PRO A 97 -12.16 11.76 -4.35
CA PRO A 97 -12.65 12.77 -3.40
C PRO A 97 -13.36 12.17 -2.17
N GLU A 98 -13.92 10.97 -2.30
CA GLU A 98 -14.63 10.27 -1.22
C GLU A 98 -13.73 9.40 -0.34
N GLU A 99 -12.49 9.17 -0.74
CA GLU A 99 -11.55 8.33 0.00
C GLU A 99 -10.42 9.16 0.60
N PRO A 100 -10.34 9.31 1.92
CA PRO A 100 -9.26 10.05 2.56
C PRO A 100 -7.88 9.45 2.25
N PHE A 101 -6.91 10.31 1.99
CA PHE A 101 -5.52 9.86 1.78
C PHE A 101 -4.94 9.23 3.03
N GLU A 102 -5.01 9.94 4.16
CA GLU A 102 -4.64 9.40 5.47
C GLU A 102 -5.90 8.83 6.14
N LYS A 103 -5.81 7.59 6.59
CA LYS A 103 -6.86 6.93 7.36
C LYS A 103 -6.27 6.38 8.65
N ASP A 104 -6.93 6.63 9.76
CA ASP A 104 -6.56 5.97 11.00
C ASP A 104 -7.09 4.52 11.03
N LEU A 105 -6.50 3.72 11.91
CA LEU A 105 -6.83 2.30 12.00
C LEU A 105 -8.28 2.05 12.46
N GLU A 106 -8.86 2.95 13.24
CA GLU A 106 -10.24 2.81 13.73
C GLU A 106 -11.22 3.00 12.57
N THR A 107 -11.01 4.04 11.77
CA THR A 107 -11.82 4.29 10.56
C THR A 107 -11.70 3.16 9.54
N ILE A 108 -10.50 2.58 9.40
CA ILE A 108 -10.29 1.43 8.52
C ILE A 108 -11.09 0.21 8.99
N ILE A 109 -11.21 0.00 10.30
CA ILE A 109 -11.94 -1.14 10.88
C ILE A 109 -13.47 -0.99 10.67
N GLU A 110 -13.98 0.22 10.62
CA GLU A 110 -15.40 0.48 10.43
C GLU A 110 -15.88 0.28 8.99
N ASP A 111 -14.97 0.30 8.03
CA ASP A 111 -15.26 0.12 6.60
C ASP A 111 -15.49 -1.38 6.28
N LYS A 112 -16.68 -1.88 6.61
CA LYS A 112 -17.07 -3.30 6.58
C LYS A 112 -17.37 -3.86 5.19
N ASN A 113 -16.81 -3.32 4.14
CA ASN A 113 -17.05 -3.86 2.81
C ASN A 113 -16.30 -5.19 2.62
N GLU A 114 -17.03 -6.25 2.32
CA GLU A 114 -16.47 -7.53 1.89
C GLU A 114 -15.75 -7.37 0.55
N PHE A 115 -14.51 -6.97 0.62
CA PHE A 115 -13.67 -6.90 -0.58
C PHE A 115 -13.00 -8.25 -0.80
N LYS A 116 -13.26 -8.82 -1.97
CA LYS A 116 -12.59 -10.02 -2.42
C LYS A 116 -11.38 -9.63 -3.26
N SER A 117 -10.18 -9.86 -2.74
CA SER A 117 -8.96 -9.56 -3.46
C SER A 117 -8.87 -10.36 -4.77
N PRO A 118 -8.59 -9.70 -5.91
CA PRO A 118 -8.30 -10.38 -7.16
C PRO A 118 -6.89 -11.00 -7.21
N PHE A 119 -6.05 -10.69 -6.23
CA PHE A 119 -4.67 -11.20 -6.19
C PHE A 119 -4.60 -12.63 -5.71
N SER A 120 -3.72 -13.41 -6.33
CA SER A 120 -3.49 -14.80 -5.97
C SER A 120 -2.67 -14.97 -4.70
N TYR A 121 -1.91 -13.92 -4.32
CA TYR A 121 -1.05 -13.91 -3.15
C TYR A 121 -1.82 -13.49 -1.90
N ASP A 122 -1.75 -14.31 -0.87
CA ASP A 122 -2.33 -13.98 0.43
C ASP A 122 -1.46 -12.92 1.15
N ILE A 123 -1.60 -11.66 0.72
CA ILE A 123 -0.91 -10.50 1.28
C ILE A 123 -1.15 -10.39 2.78
N LEU A 124 -2.31 -10.82 3.22
CA LEU A 124 -2.77 -10.77 4.58
C LEU A 124 -1.92 -11.60 5.52
N SER A 125 -1.84 -12.89 5.24
CA SER A 125 -0.99 -13.79 6.01
C SER A 125 0.48 -13.39 5.92
N ALA A 126 0.91 -12.85 4.77
CA ALA A 126 2.25 -12.33 4.59
C ALA A 126 2.54 -11.10 5.46
N ALA A 127 1.60 -10.16 5.56
CA ALA A 127 1.72 -8.99 6.43
C ALA A 127 1.80 -9.39 7.91
N ALA A 128 1.02 -10.39 8.32
CA ALA A 128 1.07 -10.92 9.67
C ALA A 128 2.44 -11.54 10.00
N ARG A 129 3.02 -12.32 9.07
CA ARG A 129 4.37 -12.88 9.22
C ARG A 129 5.44 -11.80 9.33
N GLN A 130 5.37 -10.76 8.50
CA GLN A 130 6.32 -9.65 8.52
C GLN A 130 6.25 -8.84 9.83
N LYS A 131 5.06 -8.70 10.40
CA LYS A 131 4.90 -8.06 11.70
C LYS A 131 5.63 -8.84 12.81
N ILE A 132 5.51 -10.15 12.82
CA ILE A 132 6.22 -11.01 13.78
C ILE A 132 7.73 -10.86 13.60
N PHE A 133 8.23 -10.91 12.37
CA PHE A 133 9.64 -10.71 12.05
C PHE A 133 10.14 -9.34 12.52
N TYR A 134 9.38 -8.28 12.29
CA TYR A 134 9.73 -6.94 12.74
C TYR A 134 9.93 -6.87 14.26
N TYR A 135 9.02 -7.47 15.04
CA TYR A 135 9.17 -7.50 16.49
C TYR A 135 10.40 -8.31 16.94
N GLN A 136 10.66 -9.44 16.32
CA GLN A 136 11.83 -10.26 16.61
C GLN A 136 13.14 -9.50 16.36
N VAL A 137 13.24 -8.80 15.24
CA VAL A 137 14.43 -8.00 14.91
C VAL A 137 14.57 -6.82 15.88
N ARG A 138 13.50 -6.10 16.13
CA ARG A 138 13.51 -4.98 17.09
C ARG A 138 14.02 -5.39 18.46
N ASP A 139 13.51 -6.49 18.99
CA ASP A 139 13.83 -6.96 20.33
C ASP A 139 15.27 -7.51 20.45
N GLN A 140 15.93 -7.81 19.32
CA GLN A 140 17.35 -8.22 19.31
C GLN A 140 18.33 -7.04 19.26
N PHE A 141 17.90 -5.86 18.82
CA PHE A 141 18.74 -4.68 18.64
C PHE A 141 18.51 -3.56 19.66
N ILE A 142 17.63 -3.77 20.61
CA ILE A 142 17.40 -2.88 21.76
C ILE A 142 17.85 -3.58 23.05
#